data_0599f25268bcbb16c270ea69ed94f6e8
#
_entry.id   0599f25268bcbb16c270ea69ed94f6e8
#
_cell.length_a   1.000
_cell.length_b   1.000
_cell.length_c   1.000
_cell.angle_alpha   90.00
_cell.angle_beta   90.00
_cell.angle_gamma   90.00
#
_symmetry.space_group_name_H-M   'P 1'
#
loop_
_entity.id
_entity.type
_entity.pdbx_description
1 polymer ?
#
loop_
_entity_poly.entity_id
_entity_poly.type
_entity_poly.pdbx_seq_one_letter_code
_entity_poly.pdbx_strand_id
1 'polypeptide(L)'
;PSILYQQDDLSVQIGAGVYYATAKINGESDGKIFVYPNIKASYKLVGDILVAYAGAEGDLEQNSYADFVDQNPFVSPTLFIAPTDNKYDLYVGMKGKLASSVAFNVRVSNKNQGDRALFVSNVFDGTGTNTNGYAYGNSFGVVYDDLNTLSIFGELKADFSKNVTFGINGTYNNYSTDTQAEAWNLPQLKIGSTVDFD
;
A
#
# COMPACT_ATOMS: atom_id res chain seq x y z
N PRO A 1 19.08 -8.91 -3.04
CA PRO A 1 19.44 -9.84 -4.10
C PRO A 1 18.27 -10.77 -4.40
N SER A 2 18.10 -11.15 -5.66
CA SER A 2 17.05 -12.09 -6.08
C SER A 2 17.60 -13.08 -7.09
N ILE A 3 17.03 -14.28 -7.12
CA ILE A 3 17.31 -15.34 -8.08
C ILE A 3 16.04 -15.51 -8.93
N LEU A 4 16.20 -15.51 -10.25
CA LEU A 4 15.15 -15.77 -11.20
C LEU A 4 15.31 -17.20 -11.76
N TYR A 5 14.28 -18.00 -11.62
CA TYR A 5 14.13 -19.30 -12.26
C TYR A 5 13.05 -19.22 -13.33
N GLN A 6 13.35 -19.65 -14.53
CA GLN A 6 12.42 -19.62 -15.65
C GLN A 6 12.50 -20.93 -16.42
N GLN A 7 11.39 -21.64 -16.53
CA GLN A 7 11.29 -22.88 -17.29
C GLN A 7 9.89 -22.98 -17.90
N ASP A 8 9.84 -23.10 -19.22
CA ASP A 8 8.59 -23.20 -19.99
C ASP A 8 7.61 -22.07 -19.63
N ASP A 9 6.45 -22.44 -19.10
CA ASP A 9 5.38 -21.52 -18.71
C ASP A 9 5.51 -20.99 -17.28
N LEU A 10 6.50 -21.47 -16.51
CA LEU A 10 6.73 -21.10 -15.11
C LEU A 10 7.86 -20.07 -14.99
N SER A 11 7.60 -18.99 -14.30
CA SER A 11 8.61 -18.01 -13.86
C SER A 11 8.51 -17.83 -12.36
N VAL A 12 9.62 -17.98 -11.64
CA VAL A 12 9.71 -17.80 -10.19
C VAL A 12 10.90 -16.92 -9.86
N GLN A 13 10.65 -15.83 -9.16
CA GLN A 13 11.68 -14.98 -8.59
C GLN A 13 11.66 -15.14 -7.07
N ILE A 14 12.81 -15.44 -6.48
CA ILE A 14 12.98 -15.53 -5.02
C ILE A 14 14.04 -14.55 -4.59
N GLY A 15 13.72 -13.69 -3.66
CA GLY A 15 14.63 -12.67 -3.14
C GLY A 15 14.25 -12.24 -1.74
N ALA A 16 15.10 -11.39 -1.15
CA ALA A 16 14.83 -10.71 0.11
C ALA A 16 15.36 -9.27 0.06
N GLY A 17 14.62 -8.36 0.68
CA GLY A 17 15.05 -7.00 1.00
C GLY A 17 15.62 -6.96 2.41
N VAL A 18 16.74 -6.27 2.60
CA VAL A 18 17.33 -6.02 3.92
C VAL A 18 17.44 -4.51 4.10
N TYR A 19 16.87 -4.01 5.19
CA TYR A 19 16.88 -2.60 5.54
C TYR A 19 17.48 -2.42 6.91
N TYR A 20 18.23 -1.35 7.09
CA TYR A 20 18.75 -0.94 8.38
C TYR A 20 18.24 0.46 8.70
N ALA A 21 17.47 0.58 9.78
CA ALA A 21 16.97 1.86 10.25
C ALA A 21 17.64 2.22 11.58
N THR A 22 17.99 3.51 11.72
CA THR A 22 18.50 4.06 12.98
C THR A 22 17.61 5.19 13.45
N ALA A 23 17.24 5.18 14.72
CA ALA A 23 16.60 6.31 15.39
C ALA A 23 17.52 6.83 16.49
N LYS A 24 17.59 8.17 16.66
CA LYS A 24 18.21 8.79 17.82
C LYS A 24 17.13 9.23 18.78
N ILE A 25 17.07 8.62 19.95
CA ILE A 25 16.15 8.99 21.03
C ILE A 25 16.99 9.37 22.23
N ASN A 26 16.83 10.60 22.75
CA ASN A 26 17.56 11.12 23.91
C ASN A 26 19.10 11.01 23.83
N GLY A 27 19.65 11.08 22.60
CA GLY A 27 21.11 11.02 22.39
C GLY A 27 21.66 9.59 22.21
N GLU A 28 20.88 8.56 22.44
CA GLU A 28 21.23 7.17 22.14
C GLU A 28 20.75 6.79 20.74
N SER A 29 21.59 6.04 20.02
CA SER A 29 21.28 5.51 18.69
C SER A 29 20.79 4.07 18.85
N ASP A 30 19.52 3.84 18.50
CA ASP A 30 18.98 2.50 18.38
C ASP A 30 18.91 2.13 16.89
N GLY A 31 19.44 0.94 16.55
CA GLY A 31 19.49 0.44 15.17
C GLY A 31 18.79 -0.89 15.05
N LYS A 32 17.87 -1.00 14.10
CA LYS A 32 17.09 -2.22 13.83
C LYS A 32 17.27 -2.68 12.38
N ILE A 33 17.50 -3.97 12.23
CA ILE A 33 17.55 -4.62 10.90
C ILE A 33 16.18 -5.24 10.61
N PHE A 34 15.69 -5.00 9.42
CA PHE A 34 14.46 -5.57 8.89
C PHE A 34 14.78 -6.45 7.69
N VAL A 35 14.12 -7.58 7.58
CA VAL A 35 14.27 -8.51 6.46
C VAL A 35 12.88 -8.83 5.91
N TYR A 36 12.70 -8.60 4.61
CA TYR A 36 11.42 -8.74 3.94
C TYR A 36 11.48 -9.76 2.81
N PRO A 37 10.40 -10.50 2.56
CA PRO A 37 10.28 -11.35 1.39
C PRO A 37 10.19 -10.49 0.12
N ASN A 38 10.72 -11.03 -0.99
CA ASN A 38 10.50 -10.53 -2.35
C ASN A 38 10.38 -11.74 -3.26
N ILE A 39 9.22 -12.38 -3.24
CA ILE A 39 8.93 -13.62 -3.94
C ILE A 39 7.80 -13.35 -4.93
N LYS A 40 8.01 -13.71 -6.19
CA LYS A 40 7.02 -13.59 -7.26
C LYS A 40 7.01 -14.88 -8.06
N ALA A 41 5.83 -15.37 -8.36
CA ALA A 41 5.64 -16.53 -9.22
C ALA A 41 4.56 -16.21 -10.25
N SER A 42 4.75 -16.71 -11.47
CA SER A 42 3.72 -16.65 -12.52
C SER A 42 3.75 -17.93 -13.34
N TYR A 43 2.58 -18.38 -13.75
CA TYR A 43 2.39 -19.55 -14.57
C TYR A 43 1.40 -19.26 -15.71
N LYS A 44 1.80 -19.54 -16.94
CA LYS A 44 0.95 -19.40 -18.13
C LYS A 44 0.01 -20.59 -18.22
N LEU A 45 -1.28 -20.38 -17.89
CA LEU A 45 -2.30 -21.44 -17.94
C LEU A 45 -2.72 -21.76 -19.37
N VAL A 46 -2.82 -20.73 -20.22
CA VAL A 46 -3.17 -20.84 -21.63
C VAL A 46 -2.27 -19.90 -22.43
N GLY A 47 -1.02 -20.27 -22.65
CA GLY A 47 -0.03 -19.42 -23.31
C GLY A 47 -0.01 -17.99 -22.72
N ASP A 48 -0.02 -16.98 -23.58
CA ASP A 48 -0.05 -15.57 -23.13
C ASP A 48 -1.49 -15.03 -22.91
N ILE A 49 -2.51 -15.88 -23.10
CA ILE A 49 -3.93 -15.47 -22.99
C ILE A 49 -4.36 -15.45 -21.53
N LEU A 50 -3.87 -16.39 -20.69
CA LEU A 50 -4.25 -16.48 -19.30
C LEU A 50 -3.04 -16.83 -18.43
N VAL A 51 -2.70 -15.95 -17.49
CA VAL A 51 -1.58 -16.10 -16.57
C VAL A 51 -2.08 -16.01 -15.14
N ALA A 52 -1.80 -17.05 -14.34
CA ALA A 52 -1.93 -17.00 -12.89
C ALA A 52 -0.65 -16.45 -12.28
N TYR A 53 -0.77 -15.67 -11.21
CA TYR A 53 0.39 -15.16 -10.49
C TYR A 53 0.15 -15.13 -8.99
N ALA A 54 1.23 -15.20 -8.23
CA ALA A 54 1.23 -15.09 -6.78
C ALA A 54 2.53 -14.43 -6.32
N GLY A 55 2.53 -13.87 -5.11
CA GLY A 55 3.73 -13.31 -4.54
C GLY A 55 3.62 -13.02 -3.06
N ALA A 56 4.80 -12.73 -2.48
CA ALA A 56 4.98 -12.28 -1.12
C ALA A 56 6.04 -11.18 -1.14
N GLU A 57 5.65 -9.96 -0.82
CA GLU A 57 6.53 -8.78 -0.86
C GLU A 57 6.41 -8.02 0.45
N GLY A 58 7.50 -7.39 0.86
CA GLY A 58 7.52 -6.49 2.01
C GLY A 58 8.61 -5.44 1.84
N ASP A 59 8.49 -4.35 2.57
CA ASP A 59 9.45 -3.26 2.59
C ASP A 59 9.35 -2.41 3.85
N LEU A 60 10.32 -1.52 4.05
CA LEU A 60 10.27 -0.48 5.05
C LEU A 60 9.96 0.85 4.36
N GLU A 61 8.76 1.37 4.57
CA GLU A 61 8.30 2.64 4.03
C GLU A 61 8.72 3.79 4.94
N GLN A 62 9.58 4.68 4.45
CA GLN A 62 9.97 5.88 5.17
C GLN A 62 8.91 6.96 5.00
N ASN A 63 8.17 7.24 6.06
CA ASN A 63 7.24 8.36 6.09
C ASN A 63 7.98 9.70 6.20
N SER A 64 7.44 10.75 5.62
CA SER A 64 7.92 12.12 5.76
C SER A 64 6.78 13.10 6.04
N TYR A 65 7.12 14.27 6.58
CA TYR A 65 6.14 15.33 6.79
C TYR A 65 5.51 15.81 5.46
N ALA A 66 6.30 15.84 4.39
CA ALA A 66 5.82 16.22 3.07
C ALA A 66 4.75 15.24 2.57
N ASP A 67 4.98 13.92 2.70
CA ASP A 67 4.01 12.91 2.31
C ASP A 67 2.70 13.01 3.12
N PHE A 68 2.79 13.37 4.40
CA PHE A 68 1.62 13.57 5.24
C PHE A 68 0.83 14.82 4.86
N VAL A 69 1.52 15.93 4.51
CA VAL A 69 0.87 17.16 4.01
C VAL A 69 0.20 16.94 2.66
N ASP A 70 0.82 16.16 1.77
CA ASP A 70 0.22 15.81 0.48
C ASP A 70 -1.05 14.95 0.62
N GLN A 71 -1.08 14.05 1.62
CA GLN A 71 -2.25 13.24 1.93
C GLN A 71 -3.33 14.03 2.68
N ASN A 72 -2.92 14.89 3.60
CA ASN A 72 -3.81 15.74 4.40
C ASN A 72 -3.14 17.08 4.71
N PRO A 73 -3.48 18.17 3.99
CA PRO A 73 -2.86 19.49 4.19
C PRO A 73 -3.17 20.13 5.55
N PHE A 74 -4.07 19.56 6.34
CA PHE A 74 -4.45 20.05 7.68
C PHE A 74 -3.71 19.32 8.82
N VAL A 75 -2.64 18.58 8.54
CA VAL A 75 -1.85 17.94 9.60
C VAL A 75 -1.11 18.97 10.47
N SER A 76 -0.99 18.65 11.75
CA SER A 76 -0.23 19.44 12.72
C SER A 76 1.25 19.56 12.30
N PRO A 77 1.90 20.72 12.52
CA PRO A 77 3.33 20.89 12.22
C PRO A 77 4.26 20.12 13.18
N THR A 78 3.74 19.57 14.28
CA THR A 78 4.52 18.91 15.34
C THR A 78 4.26 17.39 15.39
N LEU A 79 4.29 16.73 14.24
CA LEU A 79 4.07 15.28 14.17
C LEU A 79 5.33 14.51 14.58
N PHE A 80 5.14 13.45 15.33
CA PHE A 80 6.14 12.37 15.41
C PHE A 80 6.04 11.53 14.14
N ILE A 81 7.16 11.29 13.47
CA ILE A 81 7.23 10.56 12.22
C ILE A 81 8.03 9.29 12.42
N ALA A 82 7.37 8.15 12.24
CA ALA A 82 7.96 6.82 12.26
C ALA A 82 7.80 6.13 10.90
N PRO A 83 8.72 5.24 10.51
CA PRO A 83 8.54 4.43 9.31
C PRO A 83 7.40 3.42 9.49
N THR A 84 6.75 3.04 8.41
CA THR A 84 5.78 1.95 8.37
C THR A 84 6.49 0.66 7.98
N ASP A 85 6.34 -0.37 8.79
CA ASP A 85 6.87 -1.72 8.58
C ASP A 85 5.88 -2.54 7.74
N ASN A 86 6.02 -2.56 6.42
CA ASN A 86 5.24 -3.42 5.53
C ASN A 86 5.76 -4.86 5.63
N LYS A 87 5.36 -5.58 6.69
CA LYS A 87 5.87 -6.92 7.04
C LYS A 87 5.72 -7.90 5.88
N TYR A 88 4.55 -7.91 5.24
CA TYR A 88 4.28 -8.65 4.02
C TYR A 88 3.02 -8.17 3.29
N ASP A 89 2.97 -8.34 1.99
CA ASP A 89 1.80 -8.36 1.12
C ASP A 89 1.78 -9.71 0.40
N LEU A 90 0.90 -10.62 0.82
CA LEU A 90 0.69 -11.92 0.20
C LEU A 90 -0.44 -11.77 -0.82
N TYR A 91 -0.21 -12.17 -2.06
CA TYR A 91 -1.23 -12.05 -3.08
C TYR A 91 -1.27 -13.23 -4.04
N VAL A 92 -2.46 -13.43 -4.60
CA VAL A 92 -2.72 -14.32 -5.72
C VAL A 92 -3.66 -13.63 -6.69
N GLY A 93 -3.44 -13.85 -7.98
CA GLY A 93 -4.27 -13.23 -9.01
C GLY A 93 -4.21 -13.97 -10.33
N MET A 94 -5.06 -13.51 -11.23
CA MET A 94 -5.08 -13.92 -12.63
C MET A 94 -5.23 -12.71 -13.52
N LYS A 95 -4.50 -12.71 -14.63
CA LYS A 95 -4.60 -11.69 -15.68
C LYS A 95 -4.62 -12.35 -17.04
N GLY A 96 -5.30 -11.71 -17.97
CA GLY A 96 -5.40 -12.29 -19.30
C GLY A 96 -6.24 -11.46 -20.27
N LYS A 97 -6.55 -12.08 -21.40
CA LYS A 97 -7.40 -11.51 -22.45
C LYS A 97 -8.73 -12.22 -22.50
N LEU A 98 -9.84 -11.47 -22.39
CA LEU A 98 -11.19 -11.96 -22.61
C LEU A 98 -11.55 -11.97 -24.10
N ALA A 99 -10.95 -11.03 -24.85
CA ALA A 99 -11.05 -10.89 -26.29
C ALA A 99 -9.77 -10.27 -26.85
N SER A 100 -9.65 -10.16 -28.17
CA SER A 100 -8.46 -9.53 -28.80
C SER A 100 -8.23 -8.09 -28.35
N SER A 101 -9.29 -7.39 -27.95
CA SER A 101 -9.28 -6.00 -27.53
C SER A 101 -9.64 -5.78 -26.05
N VAL A 102 -9.83 -6.86 -25.25
CA VAL A 102 -10.23 -6.73 -23.85
C VAL A 102 -9.32 -7.56 -22.97
N ALA A 103 -8.63 -6.89 -22.04
CA ALA A 103 -7.80 -7.51 -21.01
C ALA A 103 -8.43 -7.35 -19.61
N PHE A 104 -8.13 -8.28 -18.74
CA PHE A 104 -8.54 -8.22 -17.33
C PHE A 104 -7.39 -8.54 -16.39
N ASN A 105 -7.53 -8.08 -15.15
CA ASN A 105 -6.68 -8.47 -14.05
C ASN A 105 -7.52 -8.54 -12.76
N VAL A 106 -7.43 -9.65 -12.04
CA VAL A 106 -8.07 -9.82 -10.73
C VAL A 106 -7.03 -10.28 -9.72
N ARG A 107 -7.08 -9.73 -8.50
CA ARG A 107 -6.12 -10.02 -7.45
C ARG A 107 -6.81 -10.01 -6.09
N VAL A 108 -6.46 -10.97 -5.26
CA VAL A 108 -6.76 -10.96 -3.82
C VAL A 108 -5.42 -10.85 -3.09
N SER A 109 -5.35 -9.98 -2.07
CA SER A 109 -4.15 -9.84 -1.27
C SER A 109 -4.46 -9.65 0.21
N ASN A 110 -3.52 -10.08 1.04
CA ASN A 110 -3.50 -9.80 2.48
C ASN A 110 -2.19 -9.10 2.82
N LYS A 111 -2.29 -7.84 3.27
CA LYS A 111 -1.16 -7.01 3.66
C LYS A 111 -1.14 -6.81 5.17
N ASN A 112 0.01 -7.04 5.80
CA ASN A 112 0.25 -6.76 7.21
C ASN A 112 1.28 -5.65 7.36
N GLN A 113 0.91 -4.60 8.08
CA GLN A 113 1.73 -3.41 8.29
C GLN A 113 1.87 -3.15 9.79
N GLY A 114 3.10 -2.97 10.25
CA GLY A 114 3.38 -2.43 11.57
C GLY A 114 3.56 -0.92 11.51
N ASP A 115 3.17 -0.23 12.54
CA ASP A 115 3.30 1.23 12.65
C ASP A 115 2.72 1.98 11.43
N ARG A 116 1.53 1.58 10.97
CA ARG A 116 0.82 2.30 9.91
C ARG A 116 0.32 3.64 10.42
N ALA A 117 0.70 4.73 9.74
CA ALA A 117 0.24 6.07 10.07
C ALA A 117 -1.25 6.25 9.70
N LEU A 118 -2.06 6.69 10.67
CA LEU A 118 -3.48 6.99 10.53
C LEU A 118 -3.73 8.41 10.99
N PHE A 119 -4.53 9.18 10.23
CA PHE A 119 -4.84 10.57 10.58
C PHE A 119 -6.06 10.63 11.49
N VAL A 120 -5.89 11.26 12.65
CA VAL A 120 -6.96 11.50 13.61
C VAL A 120 -7.13 13.00 13.85
N SER A 121 -8.38 13.44 14.01
CA SER A 121 -8.65 14.83 14.36
C SER A 121 -8.11 15.15 15.75
N ASN A 122 -7.37 16.24 15.87
CA ASN A 122 -6.95 16.76 17.18
C ASN A 122 -8.17 17.30 17.92
N VAL A 123 -8.39 16.81 19.13
CA VAL A 123 -9.51 17.25 19.97
C VAL A 123 -9.15 18.62 20.59
N PHE A 124 -10.11 19.53 20.58
CA PHE A 124 -10.00 20.77 21.34
C PHE A 124 -9.94 20.47 22.84
N ASP A 125 -8.87 20.90 23.51
CA ASP A 125 -8.64 20.62 24.95
C ASP A 125 -9.55 21.44 25.91
N GLY A 126 -10.22 22.45 25.36
CA GLY A 126 -11.18 23.28 26.12
C GLY A 126 -10.57 24.17 27.20
N THR A 127 -9.27 24.11 27.43
CA THR A 127 -8.64 24.80 28.56
C THR A 127 -8.36 26.28 28.28
N GLY A 128 -8.31 26.70 27.02
CA GLY A 128 -7.96 28.05 26.60
C GLY A 128 -6.52 28.48 26.94
N THR A 129 -5.73 27.59 27.52
CA THR A 129 -4.34 27.84 27.88
C THR A 129 -3.36 27.55 26.76
N ASN A 130 -3.78 26.75 25.76
CA ASN A 130 -2.96 26.42 24.62
C ASN A 130 -3.09 27.48 23.53
N THR A 131 -2.00 28.17 23.23
CA THR A 131 -1.96 29.25 22.23
C THR A 131 -1.62 28.77 20.82
N ASN A 132 -1.34 27.49 20.64
CA ASN A 132 -1.01 26.94 19.35
C ASN A 132 -2.28 26.61 18.57
N GLY A 133 -2.44 27.16 17.37
CA GLY A 133 -3.65 27.01 16.57
C GLY A 133 -4.02 25.56 16.25
N TYR A 134 -3.04 24.67 16.11
CA TYR A 134 -3.27 23.24 15.88
C TYR A 134 -3.87 22.48 17.08
N ALA A 135 -3.89 23.07 18.25
CA ALA A 135 -4.49 22.51 19.46
C ALA A 135 -5.96 22.87 19.62
N TYR A 136 -6.56 23.62 18.70
CA TYR A 136 -7.96 24.05 18.73
C TYR A 136 -8.93 23.15 17.96
N GLY A 137 -8.58 21.90 17.67
CA GLY A 137 -9.45 20.97 16.98
C GLY A 137 -9.62 21.22 15.49
N ASN A 138 -8.75 22.04 14.89
CA ASN A 138 -8.76 22.41 13.47
C ASN A 138 -7.62 21.77 12.67
N SER A 139 -6.94 20.80 13.23
CA SER A 139 -5.83 20.09 12.61
C SER A 139 -5.92 18.57 12.88
N PHE A 140 -5.08 17.83 12.18
CA PHE A 140 -4.98 16.38 12.34
C PHE A 140 -3.62 15.99 12.94
N GLY A 141 -3.68 15.05 13.86
CA GLY A 141 -2.52 14.31 14.34
C GLY A 141 -2.34 13.02 13.57
N VAL A 142 -1.22 12.35 13.82
CA VAL A 142 -0.95 11.00 13.31
C VAL A 142 -0.84 10.06 14.49
N VAL A 143 -1.56 8.95 14.43
CA VAL A 143 -1.42 7.80 15.32
C VAL A 143 -0.89 6.63 14.52
N TYR A 144 -0.15 5.76 15.18
CA TYR A 144 0.43 4.56 14.56
C TYR A 144 -0.27 3.34 15.12
N ASP A 145 -0.61 2.40 14.23
CA ASP A 145 -1.24 1.14 14.61
C ASP A 145 -0.80 -0.01 13.69
N ASP A 146 -0.86 -1.22 14.20
CA ASP A 146 -0.69 -2.41 13.37
C ASP A 146 -1.98 -2.62 12.56
N LEU A 147 -1.83 -2.79 11.25
CA LEU A 147 -2.93 -2.88 10.31
C LEU A 147 -2.84 -4.15 9.46
N ASN A 148 -3.89 -4.94 9.45
CA ASN A 148 -4.08 -6.01 8.49
C ASN A 148 -5.14 -5.60 7.47
N THR A 149 -4.84 -5.76 6.17
CA THR A 149 -5.72 -5.37 5.07
C THR A 149 -5.95 -6.54 4.14
N LEU A 150 -7.19 -7.00 4.04
CA LEU A 150 -7.64 -7.91 2.98
C LEU A 150 -8.18 -7.09 1.82
N SER A 151 -7.59 -7.25 0.63
CA SER A 151 -7.97 -6.49 -0.57
C SER A 151 -8.45 -7.40 -1.69
N ILE A 152 -9.48 -6.96 -2.42
CA ILE A 152 -9.93 -7.55 -3.67
C ILE A 152 -9.83 -6.46 -4.74
N PHE A 153 -9.01 -6.71 -5.75
CA PHE A 153 -8.79 -5.81 -6.88
C PHE A 153 -9.31 -6.42 -8.17
N GLY A 154 -9.93 -5.61 -9.01
CA GLY A 154 -10.32 -5.95 -10.36
C GLY A 154 -10.05 -4.82 -11.33
N GLU A 155 -9.58 -5.14 -12.54
CA GLU A 155 -9.33 -4.21 -13.63
C GLU A 155 -9.82 -4.81 -14.95
N LEU A 156 -10.42 -3.96 -15.79
CA LEU A 156 -10.73 -4.25 -17.19
C LEU A 156 -10.13 -3.14 -18.05
N LYS A 157 -9.47 -3.52 -19.15
CA LYS A 157 -8.96 -2.62 -20.19
C LYS A 157 -9.52 -3.03 -21.52
N ALA A 158 -9.99 -2.06 -22.29
CA ALA A 158 -10.55 -2.26 -23.62
C ALA A 158 -9.93 -1.31 -24.64
N ASP A 159 -9.40 -1.86 -25.73
CA ASP A 159 -8.91 -1.08 -26.86
C ASP A 159 -10.09 -0.71 -27.76
N PHE A 160 -10.46 0.57 -27.77
CA PHE A 160 -11.52 1.12 -28.62
C PHE A 160 -11.06 1.35 -30.05
N SER A 161 -9.79 1.71 -30.20
CA SER A 161 -9.13 1.90 -31.49
C SER A 161 -7.64 1.60 -31.35
N LYS A 162 -6.88 1.74 -32.46
CA LYS A 162 -5.42 1.55 -32.43
C LYS A 162 -4.70 2.53 -31.48
N ASN A 163 -5.36 3.63 -31.16
CA ASN A 163 -4.75 4.75 -30.44
C ASN A 163 -5.52 5.11 -29.15
N VAL A 164 -6.57 4.36 -28.78
CA VAL A 164 -7.37 4.69 -27.60
C VAL A 164 -7.66 3.42 -26.80
N THR A 165 -7.15 3.38 -25.57
CA THR A 165 -7.44 2.33 -24.60
C THR A 165 -8.20 2.93 -23.41
N PHE A 166 -9.31 2.31 -23.04
CA PHE A 166 -10.10 2.65 -21.85
C PHE A 166 -9.88 1.61 -20.76
N GLY A 167 -9.62 2.07 -19.55
CA GLY A 167 -9.47 1.23 -18.36
C GLY A 167 -10.46 1.59 -17.26
N ILE A 168 -10.99 0.59 -16.58
CA ILE A 168 -11.71 0.75 -15.30
C ILE A 168 -11.13 -0.23 -14.29
N ASN A 169 -10.94 0.24 -13.07
CA ASN A 169 -10.46 -0.59 -11.97
C ASN A 169 -11.23 -0.31 -10.68
N GLY A 170 -11.24 -1.28 -9.79
CA GLY A 170 -11.81 -1.14 -8.47
C GLY A 170 -11.03 -1.97 -7.45
N THR A 171 -10.90 -1.43 -6.24
CA THR A 171 -10.32 -2.14 -5.09
C THR A 171 -11.27 -2.02 -3.91
N TYR A 172 -11.63 -3.15 -3.34
CA TYR A 172 -12.32 -3.22 -2.05
C TYR A 172 -11.34 -3.67 -0.98
N ASN A 173 -11.27 -2.95 0.13
CA ASN A 173 -10.40 -3.23 1.26
C ASN A 173 -11.22 -3.47 2.52
N ASN A 174 -10.86 -4.51 3.25
CA ASN A 174 -11.33 -4.76 4.61
C ASN A 174 -10.15 -4.61 5.56
N TYR A 175 -10.25 -3.67 6.50
CA TYR A 175 -9.20 -3.31 7.43
C TYR A 175 -9.46 -3.90 8.81
N SER A 176 -8.40 -4.34 9.48
CA SER A 176 -8.39 -4.74 10.88
C SER A 176 -7.21 -4.05 11.56
N THR A 177 -7.52 -3.19 12.52
CA THR A 177 -6.59 -2.46 13.38
C THR A 177 -6.35 -3.24 14.67
N ASP A 178 -5.24 -2.98 15.36
CA ASP A 178 -4.94 -3.63 16.64
C ASP A 178 -5.48 -2.82 17.82
N THR A 179 -5.18 -1.53 17.89
CA THR A 179 -5.53 -0.65 19.02
C THR A 179 -6.54 0.43 18.66
N GLN A 180 -6.57 0.90 17.42
CA GLN A 180 -7.51 1.91 16.98
C GLN A 180 -8.88 1.31 16.68
N ALA A 181 -9.95 2.04 16.92
CA ALA A 181 -11.32 1.59 16.64
C ALA A 181 -11.60 1.44 15.14
N GLU A 182 -10.95 2.24 14.32
CA GLU A 182 -11.14 2.29 12.86
C GLU A 182 -9.82 2.57 12.15
N ALA A 183 -9.71 2.13 10.90
CA ALA A 183 -8.62 2.50 10.00
C ALA A 183 -8.86 3.90 9.42
N TRP A 184 -8.66 4.92 10.27
CA TRP A 184 -8.93 6.31 9.94
C TRP A 184 -8.28 6.74 8.61
N ASN A 185 -9.01 7.50 7.79
CA ASN A 185 -8.60 8.01 6.46
C ASN A 185 -8.33 6.95 5.36
N LEU A 186 -8.58 5.67 5.61
CA LEU A 186 -8.38 4.63 4.60
C LEU A 186 -9.73 4.23 3.96
N PRO A 187 -9.94 4.51 2.66
CA PRO A 187 -11.20 4.19 2.00
C PRO A 187 -11.34 2.68 1.76
N GLN A 188 -12.50 2.12 2.13
CA GLN A 188 -12.80 0.71 1.87
C GLN A 188 -12.99 0.42 0.37
N LEU A 189 -13.54 1.37 -0.38
CA LEU A 189 -13.76 1.23 -1.82
C LEU A 189 -13.04 2.34 -2.58
N LYS A 190 -12.23 1.93 -3.56
CA LYS A 190 -11.59 2.82 -4.54
C LYS A 190 -12.01 2.39 -5.94
N ILE A 191 -12.46 3.34 -6.76
CA ILE A 191 -12.79 3.11 -8.16
C ILE A 191 -12.01 4.12 -8.98
N GLY A 192 -11.40 3.65 -10.06
CA GLY A 192 -10.64 4.47 -10.99
C GLY A 192 -11.00 4.18 -12.43
N SER A 193 -10.82 5.17 -13.29
CA SER A 193 -10.88 5.01 -14.73
C SER A 193 -9.72 5.72 -15.39
N THR A 194 -9.20 5.15 -16.48
CA THR A 194 -8.11 5.70 -17.27
C THR A 194 -8.51 5.73 -18.74
N VAL A 195 -8.00 6.71 -19.45
CA VAL A 195 -8.07 6.78 -20.92
C VAL A 195 -6.66 7.09 -21.40
N ASP A 196 -6.08 6.16 -22.14
CA ASP A 196 -4.74 6.30 -22.71
C ASP A 196 -4.87 6.59 -24.21
N PHE A 197 -4.11 7.57 -24.70
CA PHE A 197 -4.02 7.98 -26.11
C PHE A 197 -2.57 7.79 -26.57
N ASP A 198 -2.37 6.93 -27.60
CA ASP A 198 -1.09 6.68 -28.25
C ASP A 198 -0.95 7.46 -29.58
#